data_bd90c932f4ddf60e891bffc78a96f8e6
#
_entry.id   bd90c932f4ddf60e891bffc78a96f8e6
#
_cell.length_a   1.000
_cell.length_b   1.000
_cell.length_c   1.000
_cell.angle_alpha   90.00
_cell.angle_beta   90.00
_cell.angle_gamma   90.00
#
_symmetry.space_group_name_H-M   'P 1'
#
loop_
_entity.id
_entity.type
_entity.pdbx_description
1 polymer ?
#
loop_
_entity_poly.entity_id
_entity_poly.type
_entity_poly.pdbx_seq_one_letter_code
_entity_poly.pdbx_strand_id
1 'polypeptide(L)'
;YYHFKDIYDLVEWCCQEDASRALAGKKTYETWQQGLLQIFEAVRENKPFILNVYRSVSREQVENYLYKVTYALLDGVVEEQAQGMSVRQEDKAFLATLYQYMFVGLMLDWIKNDMKGDPQAIVSRLELAIHGSIRAALERLRADKDPSKRPE
;
A
#
# COMPACT_ATOMS: atom_id res chain seq x y z
N TYR A 1 7.59 -1.79 -28.25
CA TYR A 1 8.99 -2.01 -27.84
C TYR A 1 9.39 -0.99 -26.77
N TYR A 2 9.76 -1.48 -25.60
CA TYR A 2 10.10 -0.65 -24.46
C TYR A 2 11.60 -0.73 -24.17
N HIS A 3 12.25 0.44 -24.05
CA HIS A 3 13.66 0.50 -23.72
C HIS A 3 13.87 0.69 -22.21
N PHE A 4 14.69 -0.18 -21.64
CA PHE A 4 15.06 -0.08 -20.22
C PHE A 4 16.50 0.45 -20.12
N LYS A 5 16.73 1.39 -19.21
CA LYS A 5 18.04 1.96 -18.98
C LYS A 5 19.01 0.92 -18.38
N ASP A 6 18.48 0.06 -17.52
CA ASP A 6 19.24 -0.98 -16.84
C ASP A 6 18.29 -2.07 -16.33
N ILE A 7 18.86 -3.08 -15.68
CA ILE A 7 18.13 -4.21 -15.13
C ILE A 7 17.12 -3.76 -14.06
N TYR A 8 17.43 -2.72 -13.31
CA TYR A 8 16.56 -2.23 -12.24
C TYR A 8 15.32 -1.56 -12.79
N ASP A 9 15.47 -0.83 -13.89
CA ASP A 9 14.35 -0.21 -14.60
C ASP A 9 13.39 -1.28 -15.13
N LEU A 10 13.93 -2.35 -15.71
CA LEU A 10 13.15 -3.50 -16.18
C LEU A 10 12.37 -4.15 -15.02
N VAL A 11 13.02 -4.32 -13.90
CA VAL A 11 12.42 -4.92 -12.71
C VAL A 11 11.29 -4.08 -12.17
N GLU A 12 11.54 -2.79 -12.04
CA GLU A 12 10.50 -1.86 -11.58
C GLU A 12 9.28 -1.94 -12.49
N TRP A 13 9.50 -1.97 -13.80
CA TRP A 13 8.40 -2.10 -14.76
C TRP A 13 7.64 -3.42 -14.59
N CYS A 14 8.34 -4.55 -14.49
CA CYS A 14 7.72 -5.85 -14.30
C CYS A 14 6.91 -5.91 -13.01
N CYS A 15 7.46 -5.39 -11.93
CA CYS A 15 6.78 -5.37 -10.63
C CYS A 15 5.54 -4.48 -10.66
N GLN A 16 5.62 -3.31 -11.29
CA GLN A 16 4.46 -2.42 -11.42
C GLN A 16 3.35 -3.05 -12.23
N GLU A 17 3.67 -3.72 -13.33
CA GLU A 17 2.69 -4.42 -14.16
C GLU A 17 1.99 -5.53 -13.37
N ASP A 18 2.75 -6.36 -12.67
CA ASP A 18 2.19 -7.45 -11.86
C ASP A 18 1.31 -6.90 -10.75
N ALA A 19 1.74 -5.85 -10.07
CA ALA A 19 0.99 -5.24 -9.00
C ALA A 19 -0.29 -4.58 -9.51
N SER A 20 -0.24 -3.88 -10.63
CA SER A 20 -1.42 -3.25 -11.22
C SER A 20 -2.49 -4.29 -11.56
N ARG A 21 -2.08 -5.43 -12.10
CA ARG A 21 -3.00 -6.53 -12.38
C ARG A 21 -3.56 -7.14 -11.12
N ALA A 22 -2.70 -7.35 -10.11
CA ALA A 22 -3.10 -7.94 -8.84
C ALA A 22 -4.10 -7.07 -8.08
N LEU A 23 -3.99 -5.74 -8.17
CA LEU A 23 -4.84 -4.80 -7.46
C LEU A 23 -6.13 -4.46 -8.19
N ALA A 24 -6.33 -4.92 -9.44
CA ALA A 24 -7.53 -4.60 -10.21
C ALA A 24 -8.79 -5.04 -9.44
N GLY A 25 -9.68 -4.07 -9.15
CA GLY A 25 -10.92 -4.32 -8.41
C GLY A 25 -10.77 -4.56 -6.91
N LYS A 26 -9.58 -4.38 -6.33
CA LYS A 26 -9.31 -4.71 -4.92
C LYS A 26 -8.84 -3.53 -4.09
N LYS A 27 -9.26 -2.32 -4.48
CA LYS A 27 -8.91 -1.06 -3.80
C LYS A 27 -10.06 -0.52 -2.97
N THR A 28 -10.82 -1.41 -2.29
CA THR A 28 -11.94 -1.01 -1.45
C THR A 28 -11.71 -1.45 -0.01
N TYR A 29 -12.50 -0.92 0.89
CA TYR A 29 -12.42 -1.28 2.30
C TYR A 29 -12.69 -2.77 2.52
N GLU A 30 -13.61 -3.35 1.75
CA GLU A 30 -13.97 -4.76 1.88
C GLU A 30 -12.91 -5.69 1.28
N THR A 31 -12.08 -5.17 0.36
CA THR A 31 -11.12 -5.98 -0.40
C THR A 31 -9.66 -5.61 -0.14
N TRP A 32 -9.38 -4.64 0.73
CA TRP A 32 -7.98 -4.19 0.93
C TRP A 32 -7.08 -5.30 1.45
N GLN A 33 -7.63 -6.22 2.28
CA GLN A 33 -6.86 -7.34 2.78
C GLN A 33 -6.42 -8.25 1.64
N GLN A 34 -7.30 -8.50 0.70
CA GLN A 34 -6.97 -9.28 -0.50
C GLN A 34 -5.94 -8.56 -1.36
N GLY A 35 -6.09 -7.24 -1.51
CA GLY A 35 -5.15 -6.43 -2.27
C GLY A 35 -3.75 -6.46 -1.65
N LEU A 36 -3.66 -6.27 -0.34
CA LEU A 36 -2.38 -6.32 0.38
C LEU A 36 -1.78 -7.72 0.33
N LEU A 37 -2.59 -8.76 0.51
CA LEU A 37 -2.14 -10.15 0.40
C LEU A 37 -1.55 -10.41 -0.98
N GLN A 38 -2.17 -9.90 -2.03
CA GLN A 38 -1.66 -10.07 -3.39
C GLN A 38 -0.33 -9.36 -3.61
N ILE A 39 -0.10 -8.21 -2.97
CA ILE A 39 1.21 -7.56 -3.01
C ILE A 39 2.27 -8.46 -2.35
N PHE A 40 1.97 -9.01 -1.18
CA PHE A 40 2.88 -9.97 -0.51
C PHE A 40 3.17 -11.19 -1.40
N GLU A 41 2.14 -11.76 -2.02
CA GLU A 41 2.29 -12.94 -2.89
C GLU A 41 3.13 -12.62 -4.12
N ALA A 42 2.92 -11.46 -4.76
CA ALA A 42 3.71 -11.04 -5.90
C ALA A 42 5.19 -10.88 -5.53
N VAL A 43 5.47 -10.31 -4.36
CA VAL A 43 6.83 -10.16 -3.85
C VAL A 43 7.43 -11.55 -3.59
N ARG A 44 6.68 -12.46 -2.97
CA ARG A 44 7.15 -13.82 -2.66
C ARG A 44 7.44 -14.63 -3.91
N GLU A 45 6.62 -14.50 -4.96
CA GLU A 45 6.84 -15.19 -6.24
C GLU A 45 8.16 -14.82 -6.88
N ASN A 46 8.63 -13.60 -6.62
CA ASN A 46 9.89 -13.09 -7.15
C ASN A 46 10.99 -13.05 -6.09
N LYS A 47 10.89 -13.91 -5.08
CA LYS A 47 11.76 -13.90 -3.90
C LYS A 47 13.24 -13.81 -4.19
N PRO A 48 13.85 -14.70 -5.02
CA PRO A 48 15.31 -14.65 -5.23
C PRO A 48 15.74 -13.29 -5.78
N PHE A 49 14.95 -12.74 -6.69
CA PHE A 49 15.23 -11.49 -7.35
C PHE A 49 15.07 -10.30 -6.39
N ILE A 50 13.94 -10.25 -5.66
CA ILE A 50 13.66 -9.19 -4.69
C ILE A 50 14.73 -9.16 -3.60
N LEU A 51 15.11 -10.32 -3.06
CA LEU A 51 16.16 -10.39 -2.02
C LEU A 51 17.51 -9.94 -2.55
N ASN A 52 17.83 -10.29 -3.78
CA ASN A 52 19.08 -9.89 -4.40
C ASN A 52 19.14 -8.37 -4.57
N VAL A 53 18.08 -7.75 -5.09
CA VAL A 53 18.00 -6.30 -5.26
C VAL A 53 17.98 -5.60 -3.90
N TYR A 54 17.21 -6.12 -2.93
CA TYR A 54 17.11 -5.54 -1.59
C TYR A 54 18.45 -5.53 -0.84
N ARG A 55 19.26 -6.57 -1.03
CA ARG A 55 20.58 -6.69 -0.39
C ARG A 55 21.68 -5.94 -1.13
N SER A 56 21.38 -5.35 -2.28
CA SER A 56 22.31 -4.59 -3.09
C SER A 56 22.22 -3.09 -2.78
N VAL A 57 22.99 -2.29 -3.51
CA VAL A 57 22.91 -0.83 -3.46
C VAL A 57 21.57 -0.29 -3.99
N SER A 58 20.75 -1.15 -4.56
CA SER A 58 19.49 -0.77 -5.21
C SER A 58 18.26 -1.07 -4.34
N ARG A 59 18.46 -1.23 -3.03
CA ARG A 59 17.35 -1.42 -2.06
C ARG A 59 16.25 -0.38 -2.22
N GLU A 60 16.62 0.86 -2.48
CA GLU A 60 15.69 1.97 -2.66
C GLU A 60 14.65 1.69 -3.75
N GLN A 61 15.01 0.96 -4.79
CA GLN A 61 14.07 0.64 -5.87
C GLN A 61 12.97 -0.32 -5.40
N VAL A 62 13.30 -1.28 -4.54
CA VAL A 62 12.31 -2.15 -3.92
C VAL A 62 11.38 -1.33 -3.03
N GLU A 63 11.95 -0.45 -2.21
CA GLU A 63 11.17 0.42 -1.34
C GLU A 63 10.22 1.30 -2.13
N ASN A 64 10.73 1.97 -3.18
CA ASN A 64 9.92 2.85 -4.03
C ASN A 64 8.77 2.10 -4.68
N TYR A 65 9.02 0.89 -5.16
CA TYR A 65 7.98 0.04 -5.72
C TYR A 65 6.88 -0.25 -4.70
N LEU A 66 7.27 -0.69 -3.50
CA LEU A 66 6.32 -1.02 -2.45
C LEU A 66 5.49 0.19 -2.02
N TYR A 67 6.12 1.36 -1.89
CA TYR A 67 5.41 2.60 -1.57
C TYR A 67 4.38 2.96 -2.65
N LYS A 68 4.77 2.85 -3.90
CA LYS A 68 3.89 3.18 -5.03
C LYS A 68 2.64 2.28 -5.07
N VAL A 69 2.84 0.97 -4.98
CA VAL A 69 1.73 0.00 -5.04
C VAL A 69 0.81 0.14 -3.86
N THR A 70 1.39 0.29 -2.68
CA THR A 70 0.65 0.39 -1.43
C THR A 70 -0.14 1.68 -1.35
N TYR A 71 0.45 2.79 -1.82
CA TYR A 71 -0.28 4.06 -1.88
C TYR A 71 -1.49 3.97 -2.80
N ALA A 72 -1.34 3.33 -3.96
CA ALA A 72 -2.45 3.14 -4.89
C ALA A 72 -3.60 2.35 -4.24
N LEU A 73 -3.27 1.32 -3.47
CA LEU A 73 -4.26 0.55 -2.72
C LEU A 73 -4.98 1.43 -1.68
N LEU A 74 -4.21 2.14 -0.87
CA LEU A 74 -4.76 2.94 0.24
C LEU A 74 -5.52 4.16 -0.22
N ASP A 75 -5.07 4.81 -1.29
CA ASP A 75 -5.81 5.92 -1.88
C ASP A 75 -7.22 5.50 -2.27
N GLY A 76 -7.35 4.33 -2.90
CA GLY A 76 -8.66 3.76 -3.26
C GLY A 76 -9.53 3.46 -2.03
N VAL A 77 -8.93 2.89 -0.99
CA VAL A 77 -9.65 2.56 0.25
C VAL A 77 -10.13 3.83 0.96
N VAL A 78 -9.27 4.83 1.09
CA VAL A 78 -9.61 6.10 1.75
C VAL A 78 -10.71 6.82 0.97
N GLU A 79 -10.59 6.92 -0.35
CA GLU A 79 -11.60 7.56 -1.19
C GLU A 79 -12.97 6.87 -1.06
N GLU A 80 -12.97 5.54 -1.07
CA GLU A 80 -14.21 4.76 -0.93
C GLU A 80 -14.84 4.99 0.45
N GLN A 81 -14.07 4.96 1.52
CA GLN A 81 -14.57 5.17 2.87
C GLN A 81 -15.02 6.61 3.13
N ALA A 82 -14.46 7.57 2.40
CA ALA A 82 -14.82 8.99 2.54
C ALA A 82 -16.07 9.38 1.74
N GLN A 83 -16.65 8.45 0.97
CA GLN A 83 -17.86 8.75 0.21
C GLN A 83 -18.98 9.17 1.15
N GLY A 84 -19.65 10.27 0.79
CA GLY A 84 -20.71 10.85 1.62
C GLY A 84 -20.20 11.73 2.75
N MET A 85 -18.89 11.90 2.87
CA MET A 85 -18.26 12.76 3.87
C MET A 85 -17.53 13.90 3.18
N SER A 86 -17.60 15.10 3.76
CA SER A 86 -16.79 16.22 3.32
C SER A 86 -15.47 16.20 4.08
N VAL A 87 -14.43 15.60 3.46
CA VAL A 87 -13.08 15.54 4.04
C VAL A 87 -12.13 16.23 3.07
N ARG A 88 -11.24 17.06 3.59
CA ARG A 88 -10.26 17.78 2.77
C ARG A 88 -9.36 16.77 2.06
N GLN A 89 -9.00 17.05 0.81
CA GLN A 89 -8.11 16.20 0.04
C GLN A 89 -6.75 16.00 0.75
N GLU A 90 -6.24 17.06 1.39
CA GLU A 90 -4.99 16.98 2.15
C GLU A 90 -5.08 16.00 3.32
N ASP A 91 -6.22 15.93 4.00
CA ASP A 91 -6.44 14.99 5.10
C ASP A 91 -6.57 13.56 4.60
N LYS A 92 -7.25 13.35 3.47
CA LYS A 92 -7.34 12.03 2.84
C LYS A 92 -5.97 11.54 2.39
N ALA A 93 -5.19 12.41 1.77
CA ALA A 93 -3.82 12.09 1.34
C ALA A 93 -2.92 11.76 2.54
N PHE A 94 -3.06 12.51 3.64
CA PHE A 94 -2.32 12.24 4.86
C PHE A 94 -2.63 10.86 5.43
N LEU A 95 -3.91 10.47 5.47
CA LEU A 95 -4.30 9.15 5.94
C LEU A 95 -3.72 8.05 5.06
N ALA A 96 -3.81 8.19 3.74
CA ALA A 96 -3.24 7.21 2.82
C ALA A 96 -1.72 7.07 3.05
N THR A 97 -1.02 8.19 3.27
CA THR A 97 0.42 8.20 3.55
C THR A 97 0.74 7.51 4.88
N LEU A 98 -0.05 7.78 5.92
CA LEU A 98 0.14 7.19 7.24
C LEU A 98 0.03 5.67 7.19
N TYR A 99 -1.02 5.17 6.58
CA TYR A 99 -1.23 3.72 6.43
C TYR A 99 -0.22 3.09 5.47
N GLN A 100 0.21 3.84 4.45
CA GLN A 100 1.28 3.41 3.55
C GLN A 100 2.56 3.09 4.32
N TYR A 101 2.98 3.96 5.22
CA TYR A 101 4.17 3.73 6.03
C TYR A 101 4.01 2.49 6.90
N MET A 102 2.84 2.30 7.47
CA MET A 102 2.55 1.13 8.29
C MET A 102 2.65 -0.17 7.47
N PHE A 103 2.00 -0.20 6.32
CA PHE A 103 1.94 -1.39 5.48
C PHE A 103 3.31 -1.72 4.86
N VAL A 104 3.98 -0.72 4.33
CA VAL A 104 5.31 -0.91 3.72
C VAL A 104 6.33 -1.31 4.78
N GLY A 105 6.25 -0.72 5.98
CA GLY A 105 7.13 -1.09 7.08
C GLY A 105 7.04 -2.59 7.42
N LEU A 106 5.81 -3.13 7.46
CA LEU A 106 5.60 -4.55 7.68
C LEU A 106 6.17 -5.42 6.56
N MET A 107 5.98 -4.99 5.31
CA MET A 107 6.51 -5.72 4.16
C MET A 107 8.03 -5.71 4.12
N LEU A 108 8.64 -4.56 4.41
CA LEU A 108 10.11 -4.45 4.45
C LEU A 108 10.71 -5.30 5.57
N ASP A 109 10.07 -5.33 6.73
CA ASP A 109 10.49 -6.18 7.83
C ASP A 109 10.42 -7.66 7.43
N TRP A 110 9.37 -8.05 6.76
CA TRP A 110 9.21 -9.42 6.26
C TRP A 110 10.28 -9.78 5.22
N ILE A 111 10.58 -8.87 4.27
CA ILE A 111 11.65 -9.06 3.28
C ILE A 111 13.02 -9.17 3.97
N LYS A 112 13.27 -8.27 4.93
CA LYS A 112 14.52 -8.26 5.70
C LYS A 112 14.74 -9.58 6.43
N ASN A 113 13.68 -10.22 6.88
CA ASN A 113 13.71 -11.50 7.58
C ASN A 113 13.53 -12.69 6.63
N ASP A 114 13.99 -12.54 5.39
CA ASP A 114 14.02 -13.59 4.37
C ASP A 114 12.63 -14.11 3.99
N MET A 115 11.62 -13.23 4.07
CA MET A 115 10.22 -13.55 3.79
C MET A 115 9.69 -14.72 4.62
N LYS A 116 10.19 -14.87 5.84
CA LYS A 116 9.69 -15.84 6.81
C LYS A 116 8.38 -15.33 7.41
N GLY A 117 7.45 -16.22 7.58
CA GLY A 117 6.12 -15.88 8.04
C GLY A 117 5.10 -15.94 6.91
N ASP A 118 3.92 -16.37 7.26
CA ASP A 118 2.82 -16.50 6.31
C ASP A 118 2.18 -15.12 6.05
N PRO A 119 2.17 -14.63 4.81
CA PRO A 119 1.50 -13.37 4.48
C PRO A 119 0.04 -13.31 4.94
N GLN A 120 -0.69 -14.41 4.82
CA GLN A 120 -2.08 -14.48 5.29
C GLN A 120 -2.20 -14.16 6.78
N ALA A 121 -1.30 -14.71 7.59
CA ALA A 121 -1.28 -14.47 9.04
C ALA A 121 -0.94 -13.01 9.36
N ILE A 122 -0.01 -12.42 8.61
CA ILE A 122 0.38 -11.01 8.80
C ILE A 122 -0.81 -10.10 8.48
N VAL A 123 -1.47 -10.31 7.35
CA VAL A 123 -2.62 -9.50 6.92
C VAL A 123 -3.79 -9.66 7.88
N SER A 124 -4.06 -10.88 8.36
CA SER A 124 -5.14 -11.13 9.33
C SER A 124 -4.90 -10.41 10.65
N ARG A 125 -3.66 -10.44 11.13
CA ARG A 125 -3.29 -9.74 12.36
C ARG A 125 -3.40 -8.23 12.19
N LEU A 126 -2.98 -7.72 11.05
CA LEU A 126 -3.09 -6.29 10.72
C LEU A 126 -4.56 -5.85 10.72
N GLU A 127 -5.43 -6.64 10.09
CA GLU A 127 -6.88 -6.35 10.08
C GLU A 127 -7.44 -6.24 11.49
N LEU A 128 -7.09 -7.18 12.37
CA LEU A 128 -7.56 -7.14 13.76
C LEU A 128 -7.07 -5.89 14.50
N ALA A 129 -5.82 -5.48 14.21
CA ALA A 129 -5.23 -4.34 14.89
C ALA A 129 -5.83 -2.99 14.48
N ILE A 130 -6.20 -2.85 13.20
CA ILE A 130 -6.62 -1.55 12.65
C ILE A 130 -8.09 -1.51 12.21
N HIS A 131 -8.87 -2.55 12.55
CA HIS A 131 -10.28 -2.64 12.15
C HIS A 131 -11.05 -1.35 12.47
N GLY A 132 -11.67 -0.77 11.45
CA GLY A 132 -12.48 0.44 11.60
C GLY A 132 -11.71 1.73 11.81
N SER A 133 -10.36 1.69 11.91
CA SER A 133 -9.57 2.89 12.24
C SER A 133 -9.57 3.94 11.14
N ILE A 134 -9.58 3.56 9.87
CA ILE A 134 -9.64 4.51 8.74
C ILE A 134 -10.95 5.29 8.79
N ARG A 135 -12.06 4.59 8.95
CA ARG A 135 -13.37 5.23 9.03
C ARG A 135 -13.46 6.15 10.25
N ALA A 136 -12.98 5.71 11.40
CA ALA A 136 -12.96 6.51 12.61
C ALA A 136 -12.13 7.79 12.44
N ALA A 137 -10.98 7.69 11.78
CA ALA A 137 -10.15 8.85 11.49
C ALA A 137 -10.85 9.82 10.54
N LEU A 138 -11.48 9.32 9.48
CA LEU A 138 -12.24 10.14 8.54
C LEU A 138 -13.39 10.87 9.24
N GLU A 139 -14.09 10.21 10.15
CA GLU A 139 -15.16 10.83 10.91
C GLU A 139 -14.66 12.00 11.77
N ARG A 140 -13.48 11.88 12.36
CA ARG A 140 -12.86 12.97 13.13
C ARG A 140 -12.39 14.12 12.25
N LEU A 141 -12.06 13.86 11.00
CA LEU A 141 -11.53 14.85 10.07
C LEU A 141 -12.60 15.49 9.20
N ARG A 142 -13.87 15.12 9.37
CA ARG A 142 -14.97 15.66 8.55
C ARG A 142 -15.08 17.17 8.70
N ALA A 143 -14.93 17.87 7.58
CA ALA A 143 -15.07 19.33 7.51
C ALA A 143 -16.53 19.78 7.65
N ASP A 144 -17.49 18.91 7.32
CA ASP A 144 -18.91 19.23 7.43
C ASP A 144 -19.43 19.19 8.88
N LYS A 145 -18.67 18.59 9.81
CA LYS A 145 -19.00 18.56 11.24
C LYS A 145 -18.24 19.62 12.05
N ASP A 146 -17.10 20.09 11.55
CA ASP A 146 -16.25 21.06 12.20
C ASP A 146 -16.10 22.29 11.32
N PRO A 147 -16.73 23.44 11.68
CA PRO A 147 -16.67 24.66 10.86
C PRO A 147 -15.25 25.16 10.60
N SER A 148 -14.30 24.91 11.51
CA SER A 148 -12.90 25.33 11.34
C SER A 148 -12.17 24.53 10.25
N LYS A 149 -12.69 23.38 9.88
CA LYS A 149 -12.10 22.49 8.86
C LYS A 149 -12.80 22.56 7.51
N ARG A 150 -13.83 23.38 7.38
CA ARG A 150 -14.55 23.52 6.09
C ARG A 150 -13.65 24.25 5.10
N PRO A 151 -13.61 23.77 3.84
CA PRO A 151 -12.91 24.50 2.78
C PRO A 151 -13.64 25.84 2.54
N GLU A 152 -12.85 26.87 2.32
CA GLU A 152 -13.38 28.20 1.96
C GLU A 152 -13.98 28.19 0.56
#